data_019c36328414a2c2c231b6d5f68cccfc
#
_entry.id   019c36328414a2c2c231b6d5f68cccfc
#
_cell.length_a   1.000
_cell.length_b   1.000
_cell.length_c   1.000
_cell.angle_alpha   90.00
_cell.angle_beta   90.00
_cell.angle_gamma   90.00
#
_symmetry.space_group_name_H-M   'P 1'
#
loop_
_entity.id
_entity.type
_entity.pdbx_description
1 polymer ?
#
loop_
_entity_poly.entity_id
_entity_poly.type
_entity_poly.pdbx_seq_one_letter_code
_entity_poly.pdbx_strand_id
1 'polypeptide(L)'
;MTKVSVVGGGNGGCFTALFLSWFEKDLEVELIYNPEIPPERVGQATTLEPPSMLWGSTRFNWYNNPIHATFKSGILYEGFGKYNEKLFHDFPASNMAMHYCPWELQSFILKSGHFKVTESDVLDPHQVDADYVFDCRGRPDDYTDYDELVNPVNACLLGKPNWDTTKALWSRHVATPDGWTFVIPTHEDSPSHNYCVGYCYNSNITSKLEAQKNFSEMFDVELQHHVDFKNYFAKNPIVDDRIILNGNRLFFLEPLESSSTHTYVRWVRCIRDYIINKNNPEIETACSQVKNYIHQVQNFVLWHYQFGSKYDTPFWDYAKTLTIDDKGFDSMVEYVKKVDKHQIIPTSFGGSTSNSCLYGQWPAYSFKLWYEGMTKREEK
;
A
#
# COMPACT_ATOMS: atom_id res chain seq x y z
N MET A 1 24.18 -15.30 17.15
CA MET A 1 23.05 -15.15 16.20
C MET A 1 22.28 -13.92 16.66
N THR A 2 22.05 -12.99 15.79
CA THR A 2 21.33 -11.75 16.12
C THR A 2 19.86 -12.07 16.34
N LYS A 3 19.32 -11.65 17.46
CA LYS A 3 17.91 -11.80 17.83
C LYS A 3 17.07 -10.66 17.26
N VAL A 4 16.02 -10.99 16.52
CA VAL A 4 15.07 -10.01 15.99
C VAL A 4 13.65 -10.39 16.40
N SER A 5 12.99 -9.50 17.13
CA SER A 5 11.58 -9.67 17.47
C SER A 5 10.70 -8.76 16.64
N VAL A 6 9.62 -9.30 16.12
CA VAL A 6 8.58 -8.56 15.38
C VAL A 6 7.33 -8.53 16.25
N VAL A 7 6.88 -7.35 16.64
CA VAL A 7 5.71 -7.16 17.51
C VAL A 7 4.51 -6.68 16.70
N GLY A 8 3.48 -7.52 16.63
CA GLY A 8 2.25 -7.29 15.88
C GLY A 8 2.04 -8.27 14.74
N GLY A 9 0.87 -8.89 14.69
CA GLY A 9 0.49 -9.94 13.73
C GLY A 9 -0.22 -9.44 12.46
N GLY A 10 -0.31 -8.14 12.23
CA GLY A 10 -0.89 -7.60 11.00
C GLY A 10 0.03 -7.80 9.77
N ASN A 11 -0.38 -7.28 8.61
CA ASN A 11 0.39 -7.41 7.36
C ASN A 11 1.84 -6.98 7.50
N GLY A 12 2.10 -5.83 8.15
CA GLY A 12 3.45 -5.33 8.37
C GLY A 12 4.32 -6.31 9.12
N GLY A 13 3.81 -6.87 10.23
CA GLY A 13 4.54 -7.84 11.04
C GLY A 13 4.73 -9.18 10.35
N CYS A 14 3.69 -9.73 9.74
CA CYS A 14 3.75 -10.99 9.01
C CYS A 14 4.76 -10.96 7.87
N PHE A 15 4.73 -9.92 7.03
CA PHE A 15 5.71 -9.78 5.95
C PHE A 15 7.12 -9.50 6.46
N THR A 16 7.27 -8.75 7.56
CA THR A 16 8.58 -8.51 8.19
C THR A 16 9.22 -9.79 8.69
N ALA A 17 8.48 -10.57 9.49
CA ALA A 17 8.98 -11.83 10.05
C ALA A 17 9.32 -12.84 8.95
N LEU A 18 8.45 -12.96 7.95
CA LEU A 18 8.66 -13.88 6.83
C LEU A 18 9.88 -13.47 6.00
N PHE A 19 10.05 -12.17 5.69
CA PHE A 19 11.21 -11.68 4.94
C PHE A 19 12.51 -11.97 5.68
N LEU A 20 12.61 -11.58 6.94
CA LEU A 20 13.83 -11.76 7.73
C LEU A 20 14.19 -13.24 7.90
N SER A 21 13.23 -14.09 8.24
CA SER A 21 13.48 -15.52 8.43
C SER A 21 13.82 -16.28 7.15
N TRP A 22 13.32 -15.81 6.00
CA TRP A 22 13.58 -16.47 4.72
C TRP A 22 14.91 -16.01 4.09
N PHE A 23 15.21 -14.71 4.12
CA PHE A 23 16.40 -14.17 3.44
C PHE A 23 17.65 -14.13 4.32
N GLU A 24 17.51 -14.17 5.68
CA GLU A 24 18.62 -14.02 6.62
C GLU A 24 18.70 -15.25 7.56
N LYS A 25 19.56 -16.20 7.19
CA LYS A 25 19.68 -17.47 7.93
C LYS A 25 20.40 -17.35 9.27
N ASP A 26 21.13 -16.27 9.49
CA ASP A 26 21.91 -16.03 10.71
C ASP A 26 21.12 -15.20 11.75
N LEU A 27 19.83 -14.99 11.52
CA LEU A 27 18.93 -14.33 12.46
C LEU A 27 18.07 -15.35 13.21
N GLU A 28 17.86 -15.09 14.50
CA GLU A 28 16.80 -15.71 15.29
C GLU A 28 15.58 -14.80 15.26
N VAL A 29 14.57 -15.18 14.49
CA VAL A 29 13.35 -14.36 14.28
C VAL A 29 12.21 -14.89 15.12
N GLU A 30 11.59 -14.01 15.91
CA GLU A 30 10.36 -14.27 16.65
C GLU A 30 9.28 -13.25 16.27
N LEU A 31 8.06 -13.71 16.03
CA LEU A 31 6.88 -12.86 15.89
C LEU A 31 6.03 -12.98 17.14
N ILE A 32 5.78 -11.85 17.81
CA ILE A 32 4.97 -11.75 19.03
C ILE A 32 3.70 -10.99 18.68
N TYR A 33 2.54 -11.57 18.96
CA TYR A 33 1.26 -10.90 18.65
C TYR A 33 0.19 -11.21 19.66
N ASN A 34 -0.76 -10.30 19.82
CA ASN A 34 -1.97 -10.52 20.60
C ASN A 34 -3.06 -11.13 19.71
N PRO A 35 -3.52 -12.39 19.93
CA PRO A 35 -4.54 -13.02 19.11
C PRO A 35 -5.93 -12.37 19.24
N GLU A 36 -6.18 -11.58 20.28
CA GLU A 36 -7.43 -10.85 20.46
C GLU A 36 -7.53 -9.60 19.56
N ILE A 37 -6.39 -9.19 18.95
CA ILE A 37 -6.34 -8.07 18.02
C ILE A 37 -6.31 -8.60 16.59
N PRO A 38 -7.45 -8.67 15.88
CA PRO A 38 -7.47 -9.19 14.52
C PRO A 38 -6.81 -8.22 13.54
N PRO A 39 -6.31 -8.73 12.40
CA PRO A 39 -5.91 -7.89 11.28
C PRO A 39 -7.04 -7.00 10.77
N GLU A 40 -6.70 -6.00 9.95
CA GLU A 40 -7.70 -5.14 9.31
C GLU A 40 -8.70 -5.96 8.48
N ARG A 41 -9.97 -5.53 8.49
CA ARG A 41 -11.07 -6.25 7.82
C ARG A 41 -11.09 -6.05 6.31
N VAL A 42 -10.56 -4.93 5.86
CA VAL A 42 -10.60 -4.52 4.44
C VAL A 42 -9.79 -5.49 3.60
N GLY A 43 -10.36 -5.95 2.50
CA GLY A 43 -9.62 -6.68 1.47
C GLY A 43 -8.49 -5.81 0.94
N GLN A 44 -7.32 -6.40 0.73
CA GLN A 44 -6.13 -5.66 0.35
C GLN A 44 -5.59 -6.11 -1.01
N ALA A 45 -4.82 -5.22 -1.62
CA ALA A 45 -4.12 -5.48 -2.85
C ALA A 45 -2.62 -5.22 -2.67
N THR A 46 -1.82 -5.98 -3.36
CA THR A 46 -0.36 -5.79 -3.40
C THR A 46 0.07 -5.09 -4.68
N THR A 47 1.32 -4.69 -4.70
CA THR A 47 2.14 -4.58 -5.90
C THR A 47 2.94 -5.89 -6.09
N LEU A 48 3.95 -5.91 -6.94
CA LEU A 48 4.51 -7.16 -7.48
C LEU A 48 5.40 -7.96 -6.51
N GLU A 49 6.05 -7.32 -5.55
CA GLU A 49 7.04 -7.99 -4.70
C GLU A 49 6.47 -8.96 -3.66
N PRO A 50 5.41 -8.62 -2.89
CA PRO A 50 4.88 -9.49 -1.85
C PRO A 50 4.45 -10.88 -2.33
N PRO A 51 3.76 -11.05 -3.48
CA PRO A 51 3.42 -12.38 -3.97
C PRO A 51 4.64 -13.24 -4.33
N SER A 52 5.67 -12.63 -4.92
CA SER A 52 6.92 -13.33 -5.25
C SER A 52 7.64 -13.83 -4.00
N MET A 53 7.62 -13.03 -2.94
CA MET A 53 8.17 -13.41 -1.63
C MET A 53 7.38 -14.58 -1.02
N LEU A 54 6.05 -14.54 -1.04
CA LEU A 54 5.21 -15.64 -0.56
C LEU A 54 5.46 -16.93 -1.35
N TRP A 55 5.56 -16.84 -2.67
CA TRP A 55 5.88 -18.01 -3.49
C TRP A 55 7.22 -18.63 -3.08
N GLY A 56 8.28 -17.83 -3.01
CA GLY A 56 9.60 -18.32 -2.65
C GLY A 56 9.66 -18.94 -1.27
N SER A 57 9.04 -18.29 -0.26
CA SER A 57 9.15 -18.67 1.14
C SER A 57 8.16 -19.76 1.57
N THR A 58 6.92 -19.71 1.11
CA THR A 58 5.84 -20.58 1.63
C THR A 58 5.32 -21.58 0.61
N ARG A 59 5.84 -21.61 -0.61
CA ARG A 59 5.32 -22.35 -1.75
C ARG A 59 3.88 -21.99 -2.13
N PHE A 60 3.41 -20.83 -1.73
CA PHE A 60 2.15 -20.27 -2.21
C PHE A 60 2.19 -20.19 -3.73
N ASN A 61 1.13 -20.63 -4.39
CA ASN A 61 0.94 -20.46 -5.83
C ASN A 61 -0.57 -20.55 -6.15
N TRP A 62 -0.96 -20.24 -7.40
CA TRP A 62 -2.36 -20.19 -7.80
C TRP A 62 -3.09 -21.54 -7.78
N TYR A 63 -2.36 -22.67 -7.72
CA TYR A 63 -2.93 -24.02 -7.55
C TYR A 63 -2.96 -24.44 -6.07
N ASN A 64 -2.07 -23.85 -5.25
CA ASN A 64 -2.03 -24.03 -3.80
C ASN A 64 -2.22 -22.67 -3.15
N ASN A 65 -3.47 -22.23 -3.05
CA ASN A 65 -3.91 -20.89 -2.66
C ASN A 65 -4.85 -20.94 -1.45
N PRO A 66 -4.33 -21.21 -0.25
CA PRO A 66 -5.15 -21.35 0.96
C PRO A 66 -5.65 -20.02 1.53
N ILE A 67 -5.32 -18.89 0.91
CA ILE A 67 -5.71 -17.55 1.33
C ILE A 67 -6.74 -16.92 0.38
N HIS A 68 -7.34 -17.70 -0.50
CA HIS A 68 -8.31 -17.22 -1.51
C HIS A 68 -7.87 -15.96 -2.26
N ALA A 69 -6.54 -15.81 -2.47
CA ALA A 69 -6.01 -14.68 -3.20
C ALA A 69 -6.49 -14.69 -4.64
N THR A 70 -6.79 -13.51 -5.18
CA THR A 70 -7.12 -13.37 -6.60
C THR A 70 -5.99 -12.65 -7.33
N PHE A 71 -5.79 -12.99 -8.60
CA PHE A 71 -4.75 -12.40 -9.43
C PHE A 71 -5.04 -10.92 -9.69
N LYS A 72 -3.98 -10.08 -9.64
CA LYS A 72 -4.06 -8.66 -9.96
C LYS A 72 -3.14 -8.34 -11.12
N SER A 73 -3.74 -8.05 -12.27
CA SER A 73 -3.03 -7.70 -13.51
C SER A 73 -2.75 -6.19 -13.66
N GLY A 74 -3.33 -5.38 -12.78
CA GLY A 74 -3.20 -3.93 -12.84
C GLY A 74 -4.24 -3.20 -12.02
N ILE A 75 -4.41 -1.91 -12.30
CA ILE A 75 -5.44 -1.06 -11.72
C ILE A 75 -6.21 -0.37 -12.85
N LEU A 76 -7.53 -0.49 -12.83
CA LEU A 76 -8.42 0.23 -13.74
C LEU A 76 -8.92 1.50 -13.03
N TYR A 77 -8.55 2.65 -13.54
CA TYR A 77 -9.03 3.96 -13.11
C TYR A 77 -10.16 4.44 -14.00
N GLU A 78 -11.28 4.84 -13.39
CA GLU A 78 -12.47 5.30 -14.10
C GLU A 78 -12.87 6.71 -13.64
N GLY A 79 -13.06 7.61 -14.58
CA GLY A 79 -13.52 8.97 -14.31
C GLY A 79 -12.49 9.91 -13.69
N PHE A 80 -11.23 9.51 -13.57
CA PHE A 80 -10.11 10.39 -13.24
C PHE A 80 -9.68 11.16 -14.49
N GLY A 81 -9.32 12.44 -14.32
CA GLY A 81 -9.04 13.35 -15.43
C GLY A 81 -10.31 13.82 -16.15
N LYS A 82 -10.24 15.00 -16.73
CA LYS A 82 -11.43 15.65 -17.33
C LYS A 82 -11.95 14.94 -18.58
N TYR A 83 -11.09 14.25 -19.32
CA TYR A 83 -11.39 13.75 -20.66
C TYR A 83 -11.33 12.23 -20.78
N ASN A 84 -10.88 11.52 -19.74
CA ASN A 84 -10.65 10.09 -19.80
C ASN A 84 -11.74 9.35 -19.01
N GLU A 85 -12.45 8.45 -19.68
CA GLU A 85 -13.44 7.59 -19.01
C GLU A 85 -12.77 6.45 -18.26
N LYS A 86 -11.70 5.88 -18.85
CA LYS A 86 -10.99 4.71 -18.31
C LYS A 86 -9.51 4.74 -18.65
N LEU A 87 -8.68 4.48 -17.65
CA LEU A 87 -7.25 4.26 -17.80
C LEU A 87 -6.87 2.94 -17.13
N PHE A 88 -6.28 2.02 -17.85
CA PHE A 88 -5.75 0.79 -17.30
C PHE A 88 -4.23 0.91 -17.10
N HIS A 89 -3.82 0.90 -15.83
CA HIS A 89 -2.41 0.82 -15.45
C HIS A 89 -2.04 -0.65 -15.30
N ASP A 90 -1.55 -1.23 -16.38
CA ASP A 90 -1.17 -2.63 -16.44
C ASP A 90 0.11 -2.92 -15.66
N PHE A 91 0.17 -4.13 -15.09
CA PHE A 91 1.35 -4.66 -14.46
C PHE A 91 2.07 -5.63 -15.41
N PRO A 92 3.41 -5.63 -15.43
CA PRO A 92 4.17 -6.55 -16.27
C PRO A 92 3.79 -8.00 -16.02
N ALA A 93 3.52 -8.76 -17.09
CA ALA A 93 3.06 -10.14 -17.01
C ALA A 93 4.06 -11.11 -16.33
N SER A 94 5.34 -10.72 -16.26
CA SER A 94 6.39 -11.48 -15.57
C SER A 94 6.29 -11.45 -14.04
N ASN A 95 5.51 -10.51 -13.50
CA ASN A 95 5.38 -10.29 -12.06
C ASN A 95 3.91 -10.41 -11.65
N MET A 96 3.67 -11.10 -10.55
CA MET A 96 2.33 -11.31 -10.04
C MET A 96 2.05 -10.35 -8.89
N ALA A 97 0.95 -9.61 -9.01
CA ALA A 97 0.32 -8.93 -7.89
C ALA A 97 -0.94 -9.71 -7.49
N MET A 98 -1.45 -9.46 -6.30
CA MET A 98 -2.62 -10.17 -5.79
C MET A 98 -3.53 -9.25 -4.98
N HIS A 99 -4.80 -9.67 -4.91
CA HIS A 99 -5.72 -9.24 -3.87
C HIS A 99 -5.84 -10.37 -2.84
N TYR A 100 -6.03 -10.04 -1.58
CA TYR A 100 -6.06 -11.03 -0.51
C TYR A 100 -6.82 -10.53 0.73
N CYS A 101 -7.19 -11.47 1.59
CA CYS A 101 -7.74 -11.21 2.91
C CYS A 101 -6.60 -11.18 3.94
N PRO A 102 -6.43 -10.09 4.72
CA PRO A 102 -5.41 -9.99 5.76
C PRO A 102 -5.48 -11.08 6.82
N TRP A 103 -6.67 -11.55 7.19
CA TRP A 103 -6.85 -12.61 8.18
C TRP A 103 -6.38 -13.98 7.68
N GLU A 104 -6.71 -14.31 6.43
CA GLU A 104 -6.26 -15.54 5.82
C GLU A 104 -4.76 -15.54 5.63
N LEU A 105 -4.20 -14.40 5.17
CA LEU A 105 -2.76 -14.22 5.03
C LEU A 105 -2.03 -14.35 6.38
N GLN A 106 -2.52 -13.71 7.45
CA GLN A 106 -1.96 -13.83 8.79
C GLN A 106 -1.93 -15.30 9.22
N SER A 107 -3.08 -15.99 9.18
CA SER A 107 -3.18 -17.40 9.57
C SER A 107 -2.23 -18.29 8.76
N PHE A 108 -2.06 -18.01 7.49
CA PHE A 108 -1.17 -18.74 6.60
C PHE A 108 0.30 -18.53 6.95
N ILE A 109 0.71 -17.27 7.16
CA ILE A 109 2.11 -16.93 7.49
C ILE A 109 2.49 -17.43 8.88
N LEU A 110 1.63 -17.29 9.89
CA LEU A 110 1.89 -17.76 11.26
C LEU A 110 2.11 -19.28 11.32
N LYS A 111 1.47 -20.04 10.41
CA LYS A 111 1.62 -21.51 10.30
C LYS A 111 2.79 -21.93 9.41
N SER A 112 3.54 -21.01 8.84
CA SER A 112 4.60 -21.32 7.86
C SER A 112 5.78 -22.11 8.45
N GLY A 113 6.03 -21.97 9.76
CA GLY A 113 7.14 -22.62 10.47
C GLY A 113 8.52 -21.99 10.21
N HIS A 114 8.58 -20.81 9.58
CA HIS A 114 9.84 -20.13 9.27
C HIS A 114 10.45 -19.39 10.44
N PHE A 115 9.67 -19.05 11.46
CA PHE A 115 10.08 -18.31 12.64
C PHE A 115 9.29 -18.75 13.86
N LYS A 116 9.77 -18.39 15.05
CA LYS A 116 9.04 -18.63 16.29
C LYS A 116 7.84 -17.70 16.38
N VAL A 117 6.70 -18.22 16.82
CA VAL A 117 5.47 -17.45 17.06
C VAL A 117 5.15 -17.50 18.55
N THR A 118 4.92 -16.33 19.14
CA THR A 118 4.55 -16.20 20.56
C THR A 118 3.26 -15.36 20.66
N GLU A 119 2.25 -15.91 21.33
CA GLU A 119 1.02 -15.21 21.62
C GLU A 119 1.19 -14.45 22.95
N SER A 120 1.30 -13.12 22.84
CA SER A 120 1.44 -12.24 23.99
C SER A 120 1.08 -10.81 23.62
N ASP A 121 0.59 -10.07 24.58
CA ASP A 121 0.38 -8.63 24.43
C ASP A 121 1.63 -7.87 24.84
N VAL A 122 2.22 -7.12 23.93
CA VAL A 122 3.40 -6.29 24.17
C VAL A 122 2.97 -4.82 24.20
N LEU A 123 2.85 -4.27 25.38
CA LEU A 123 2.50 -2.86 25.57
C LEU A 123 3.68 -1.92 25.28
N ASP A 124 4.88 -2.34 25.62
CA ASP A 124 6.09 -1.54 25.45
C ASP A 124 7.19 -2.36 24.73
N PRO A 125 7.56 -2.01 23.50
CA PRO A 125 8.58 -2.72 22.72
C PRO A 125 9.99 -2.59 23.33
N HIS A 126 10.25 -1.61 24.22
CA HIS A 126 11.53 -1.51 24.94
C HIS A 126 11.79 -2.68 25.87
N GLN A 127 10.74 -3.35 26.37
CA GLN A 127 10.83 -4.49 27.28
C GLN A 127 11.10 -5.82 26.56
N VAL A 128 11.09 -5.83 25.23
CA VAL A 128 11.35 -7.06 24.45
C VAL A 128 12.84 -7.34 24.42
N ASP A 129 13.22 -8.57 24.84
CA ASP A 129 14.62 -9.03 24.87
C ASP A 129 15.06 -9.50 23.48
N ALA A 130 15.54 -8.56 22.67
CA ALA A 130 16.09 -8.79 21.33
C ALA A 130 17.10 -7.70 20.97
N ASP A 131 18.02 -7.98 20.04
CA ASP A 131 18.95 -6.97 19.53
C ASP A 131 18.21 -5.90 18.73
N TYR A 132 17.23 -6.30 17.91
CA TYR A 132 16.35 -5.41 17.17
C TYR A 132 14.88 -5.79 17.35
N VAL A 133 14.02 -4.78 17.46
CA VAL A 133 12.57 -4.96 17.59
C VAL A 133 11.87 -4.21 16.47
N PHE A 134 11.13 -4.92 15.63
CA PHE A 134 10.22 -4.29 14.68
C PHE A 134 8.85 -4.06 15.34
N ASP A 135 8.50 -2.79 15.57
CA ASP A 135 7.19 -2.42 16.10
C ASP A 135 6.17 -2.32 14.96
N CYS A 136 5.34 -3.34 14.84
CA CYS A 136 4.27 -3.48 13.83
C CYS A 136 2.87 -3.49 14.47
N ARG A 137 2.68 -2.90 15.66
CA ARG A 137 1.44 -2.95 16.45
C ARG A 137 0.24 -2.18 15.87
N GLY A 138 0.34 -1.71 14.63
CA GLY A 138 -0.73 -0.97 13.97
C GLY A 138 -0.64 0.53 14.18
N ARG A 139 -1.78 1.23 14.03
CA ARG A 139 -1.83 2.69 14.10
C ARG A 139 -1.42 3.20 15.47
N PRO A 140 -0.74 4.37 15.57
CA PRO A 140 -0.46 5.01 16.85
C PRO A 140 -1.74 5.57 17.47
N ASP A 141 -1.79 5.59 18.80
CA ASP A 141 -2.86 6.26 19.55
C ASP A 141 -2.65 7.77 19.61
N ASP A 142 -1.38 8.21 19.60
CA ASP A 142 -0.95 9.61 19.57
C ASP A 142 -0.09 9.88 18.33
N TYR A 143 -0.34 11.01 17.68
CA TYR A 143 0.33 11.43 16.45
C TYR A 143 1.36 12.55 16.67
N THR A 144 1.74 12.85 17.91
CA THR A 144 2.72 13.91 18.24
C THR A 144 4.08 13.66 17.56
N ASP A 145 4.50 12.39 17.46
CA ASP A 145 5.75 11.97 16.82
C ASP A 145 5.59 11.60 15.33
N TYR A 146 4.55 12.13 14.70
CA TYR A 146 4.26 11.88 13.30
C TYR A 146 4.10 13.19 12.53
N ASP A 147 4.60 13.20 11.30
CA ASP A 147 4.32 14.25 10.32
C ASP A 147 3.06 13.85 9.54
N GLU A 148 2.20 14.83 9.28
CA GLU A 148 1.03 14.62 8.41
C GLU A 148 1.49 14.55 6.95
N LEU A 149 1.01 13.53 6.24
CA LEU A 149 1.17 13.40 4.79
C LEU A 149 0.03 14.12 4.09
N VAL A 150 0.37 14.88 3.06
CA VAL A 150 -0.62 15.61 2.26
C VAL A 150 -1.45 14.62 1.44
N ASN A 151 -2.75 14.65 1.66
CA ASN A 151 -3.69 13.78 0.96
C ASN A 151 -5.11 14.39 1.03
N PRO A 152 -5.93 14.31 -0.05
CA PRO A 152 -7.25 14.92 -0.06
C PRO A 152 -8.34 14.11 0.66
N VAL A 153 -8.12 12.83 0.98
CA VAL A 153 -9.13 11.98 1.65
C VAL A 153 -8.70 11.60 3.06
N ASN A 154 -9.68 11.50 3.97
CA ASN A 154 -9.45 11.20 5.39
C ASN A 154 -10.52 10.28 6.01
N ALA A 155 -11.47 9.79 5.21
CA ALA A 155 -12.52 8.89 5.65
C ALA A 155 -12.88 7.89 4.56
N CYS A 156 -13.40 6.73 4.96
CA CYS A 156 -13.84 5.69 4.05
C CYS A 156 -15.10 4.97 4.57
N LEU A 157 -16.06 4.77 3.69
CA LEU A 157 -17.20 3.88 3.89
C LEU A 157 -16.87 2.55 3.24
N LEU A 158 -17.09 1.44 3.95
CA LEU A 158 -16.84 0.10 3.47
C LEU A 158 -18.15 -0.64 3.24
N GLY A 159 -18.27 -1.31 2.12
CA GLY A 159 -19.46 -2.04 1.73
C GLY A 159 -19.22 -3.43 1.19
N LYS A 160 -20.24 -4.27 1.32
CA LYS A 160 -20.35 -5.58 0.70
C LYS A 160 -21.03 -5.41 -0.65
N PRO A 161 -20.44 -5.86 -1.76
CA PRO A 161 -21.08 -5.82 -3.06
C PRO A 161 -22.18 -6.87 -3.19
N ASN A 162 -23.24 -6.52 -3.93
CA ASN A 162 -24.29 -7.46 -4.34
C ASN A 162 -23.99 -8.13 -5.71
N TRP A 163 -22.74 -8.06 -6.15
CA TRP A 163 -22.26 -8.65 -7.41
C TRP A 163 -20.94 -9.40 -7.20
N ASP A 164 -20.63 -10.32 -8.09
CA ASP A 164 -19.38 -11.05 -8.11
C ASP A 164 -18.21 -10.14 -8.57
N THR A 165 -17.32 -9.79 -7.65
CA THR A 165 -16.15 -8.96 -7.92
C THR A 165 -15.01 -9.74 -8.58
N THR A 166 -15.01 -11.07 -8.51
CA THR A 166 -13.90 -11.91 -9.01
C THR A 166 -13.84 -12.04 -10.52
N LYS A 167 -14.85 -11.54 -11.23
CA LYS A 167 -14.85 -11.45 -12.71
C LYS A 167 -13.78 -10.51 -13.26
N ALA A 168 -13.27 -9.57 -12.42
CA ALA A 168 -12.16 -8.71 -12.78
C ALA A 168 -10.83 -9.30 -12.29
N LEU A 169 -9.78 -9.16 -13.11
CA LEU A 169 -8.41 -9.52 -12.74
C LEU A 169 -7.57 -8.28 -12.36
N TRP A 170 -8.23 -7.21 -11.93
CA TRP A 170 -7.60 -5.94 -11.57
C TRP A 170 -8.37 -5.25 -10.44
N SER A 171 -7.67 -4.42 -9.67
CA SER A 171 -8.35 -3.46 -8.78
C SER A 171 -9.07 -2.42 -9.63
N ARG A 172 -10.29 -2.04 -9.26
CA ARG A 172 -11.04 -0.98 -9.93
C ARG A 172 -11.11 0.23 -9.01
N HIS A 173 -10.68 1.37 -9.52
CA HIS A 173 -10.72 2.66 -8.83
C HIS A 173 -11.60 3.64 -9.60
N VAL A 174 -12.66 4.11 -8.98
CA VAL A 174 -13.68 4.95 -9.63
C VAL A 174 -13.70 6.32 -8.96
N ALA A 175 -13.46 7.38 -9.70
CA ALA A 175 -13.67 8.74 -9.21
C ALA A 175 -15.15 8.96 -8.86
N THR A 176 -15.39 9.62 -7.74
CA THR A 176 -16.72 9.94 -7.23
C THR A 176 -16.84 11.45 -6.99
N PRO A 177 -18.03 12.00 -6.75
CA PRO A 177 -18.18 13.44 -6.45
C PRO A 177 -17.35 13.88 -5.23
N ASP A 178 -17.10 12.99 -4.26
CA ASP A 178 -16.51 13.29 -2.96
C ASP A 178 -15.09 12.76 -2.79
N GLY A 179 -14.57 12.06 -3.79
CA GLY A 179 -13.27 11.38 -3.75
C GLY A 179 -13.18 10.24 -4.75
N TRP A 180 -13.03 9.01 -4.27
CA TRP A 180 -12.96 7.82 -5.13
C TRP A 180 -13.39 6.55 -4.40
N THR A 181 -13.72 5.52 -5.18
CA THR A 181 -14.11 4.21 -4.66
C THR A 181 -13.16 3.14 -5.19
N PHE A 182 -12.67 2.28 -4.31
CA PHE A 182 -12.00 1.04 -4.73
C PHE A 182 -12.99 -0.13 -4.78
N VAL A 183 -12.77 -1.04 -5.72
CA VAL A 183 -13.37 -2.38 -5.76
C VAL A 183 -12.24 -3.38 -5.86
N ILE A 184 -12.12 -4.23 -4.85
CA ILE A 184 -11.09 -5.26 -4.75
C ILE A 184 -11.74 -6.62 -5.05
N PRO A 185 -11.33 -7.33 -6.11
CA PRO A 185 -11.78 -8.68 -6.38
C PRO A 185 -11.48 -9.61 -5.20
N THR A 186 -12.52 -10.09 -4.54
CA THR A 186 -12.41 -10.94 -3.34
C THR A 186 -13.40 -12.08 -3.44
N HIS A 187 -12.94 -13.31 -3.19
CA HIS A 187 -13.80 -14.49 -3.21
C HIS A 187 -14.93 -14.34 -2.20
N GLU A 188 -16.13 -14.84 -2.54
CA GLU A 188 -17.33 -14.70 -1.70
C GLU A 188 -17.19 -15.37 -0.31
N ASP A 189 -16.41 -16.45 -0.23
CA ASP A 189 -16.12 -17.15 1.03
C ASP A 189 -15.05 -16.45 1.88
N SER A 190 -14.37 -15.42 1.35
CA SER A 190 -13.34 -14.70 2.09
C SER A 190 -13.97 -13.73 3.10
N PRO A 191 -13.49 -13.67 4.34
CA PRO A 191 -13.97 -12.70 5.34
C PRO A 191 -13.89 -11.25 4.88
N SER A 192 -12.97 -10.90 3.99
CA SER A 192 -12.84 -9.56 3.43
C SER A 192 -13.87 -9.22 2.37
N HIS A 193 -14.67 -10.17 1.89
CA HIS A 193 -15.71 -9.90 0.88
C HIS A 193 -16.73 -8.86 1.36
N ASN A 194 -17.02 -8.83 2.65
CA ASN A 194 -17.92 -7.84 3.24
C ASN A 194 -17.37 -6.41 3.23
N TYR A 195 -16.09 -6.22 2.93
CA TYR A 195 -15.38 -4.94 3.03
C TYR A 195 -14.54 -4.65 1.78
N CYS A 196 -14.85 -5.24 0.64
CA CYS A 196 -14.02 -5.16 -0.55
C CYS A 196 -14.38 -3.99 -1.49
N VAL A 197 -15.40 -3.21 -1.17
CA VAL A 197 -15.75 -1.95 -1.84
C VAL A 197 -15.63 -0.81 -0.84
N GLY A 198 -14.84 0.21 -1.15
CA GLY A 198 -14.61 1.31 -0.22
C GLY A 198 -14.71 2.67 -0.88
N TYR A 199 -15.57 3.53 -0.35
CA TYR A 199 -15.82 4.90 -0.78
C TYR A 199 -14.97 5.85 0.07
N CYS A 200 -13.84 6.30 -0.47
CA CYS A 200 -12.92 7.24 0.18
C CYS A 200 -13.36 8.68 -0.12
N TYR A 201 -13.45 9.51 0.92
CA TYR A 201 -13.92 10.89 0.81
C TYR A 201 -13.24 11.81 1.84
N ASN A 202 -13.50 13.13 1.72
CA ASN A 202 -13.03 14.11 2.71
C ASN A 202 -14.17 14.51 3.64
N SER A 203 -14.10 14.09 4.90
CA SER A 203 -15.13 14.37 5.91
C SER A 203 -15.23 15.85 6.32
N ASN A 204 -14.24 16.67 5.98
CA ASN A 204 -14.28 18.12 6.19
C ASN A 204 -15.05 18.85 5.06
N ILE A 205 -15.26 18.19 3.91
CA ILE A 205 -15.93 18.76 2.73
C ILE A 205 -17.32 18.15 2.56
N THR A 206 -17.41 16.82 2.65
CA THR A 206 -18.64 16.07 2.45
C THR A 206 -19.08 15.42 3.76
N SER A 207 -20.33 15.61 4.16
CA SER A 207 -20.86 14.96 5.35
C SER A 207 -20.94 13.43 5.16
N LYS A 208 -20.83 12.68 6.27
CA LYS A 208 -20.97 11.23 6.24
C LYS A 208 -22.30 10.77 5.62
N LEU A 209 -23.40 11.47 5.90
CA LEU A 209 -24.71 11.13 5.34
C LEU A 209 -24.78 11.33 3.83
N GLU A 210 -24.17 12.39 3.32
CA GLU A 210 -24.08 12.65 1.90
C GLU A 210 -23.17 11.61 1.19
N ALA A 211 -22.01 11.32 1.76
CA ALA A 211 -21.14 10.28 1.27
C ALA A 211 -21.83 8.89 1.24
N GLN A 212 -22.60 8.54 2.28
CA GLN A 212 -23.39 7.30 2.31
C GLN A 212 -24.44 7.26 1.20
N LYS A 213 -25.16 8.37 0.99
CA LYS A 213 -26.13 8.48 -0.09
C LYS A 213 -25.48 8.29 -1.45
N ASN A 214 -24.41 9.02 -1.74
CA ASN A 214 -23.68 8.93 -3.01
C ASN A 214 -23.09 7.52 -3.22
N PHE A 215 -22.56 6.89 -2.19
CA PHE A 215 -22.04 5.53 -2.25
C PHE A 215 -23.14 4.53 -2.64
N SER A 216 -24.32 4.59 -1.99
CA SER A 216 -25.45 3.69 -2.25
C SER A 216 -26.11 3.94 -3.61
N GLU A 217 -26.12 5.20 -4.09
CA GLU A 217 -26.67 5.53 -5.42
C GLU A 217 -25.75 5.11 -6.56
N MET A 218 -24.43 5.14 -6.34
CA MET A 218 -23.44 4.83 -7.38
C MET A 218 -23.07 3.34 -7.44
N PHE A 219 -23.18 2.64 -6.32
CA PHE A 219 -22.76 1.24 -6.19
C PHE A 219 -23.84 0.42 -5.49
N ASP A 220 -24.11 -0.76 -6.03
CA ASP A 220 -25.03 -1.72 -5.41
C ASP A 220 -24.31 -2.46 -4.27
N VAL A 221 -24.22 -1.82 -3.10
CA VAL A 221 -23.51 -2.32 -1.93
C VAL A 221 -24.35 -2.23 -0.66
N GLU A 222 -24.15 -3.19 0.22
CA GLU A 222 -24.61 -3.12 1.61
C GLU A 222 -23.53 -2.47 2.48
N LEU A 223 -23.84 -1.31 3.08
CA LEU A 223 -22.90 -0.60 3.94
C LEU A 223 -22.58 -1.42 5.20
N GLN A 224 -21.30 -1.67 5.43
CA GLN A 224 -20.82 -2.50 6.56
C GLN A 224 -20.11 -1.68 7.63
N HIS A 225 -19.30 -0.70 7.25
CA HIS A 225 -18.44 0.00 8.20
C HIS A 225 -18.06 1.39 7.73
N HIS A 226 -17.62 2.23 8.68
CA HIS A 226 -17.04 3.54 8.42
C HIS A 226 -15.72 3.69 9.18
N VAL A 227 -14.72 4.25 8.55
CA VAL A 227 -13.39 4.47 9.12
C VAL A 227 -12.97 5.91 8.85
N ASP A 228 -12.64 6.65 9.90
CA ASP A 228 -11.85 7.87 9.79
C ASP A 228 -10.37 7.53 9.89
N PHE A 229 -9.52 8.21 9.13
CA PHE A 229 -8.10 7.98 9.15
C PHE A 229 -7.29 9.26 8.94
N LYS A 230 -6.06 9.22 9.40
CA LYS A 230 -5.03 10.22 9.07
C LYS A 230 -4.05 9.60 8.08
N ASN A 231 -3.47 10.43 7.24
CA ASN A 231 -2.31 10.09 6.42
C ASN A 231 -1.09 10.64 7.15
N TYR A 232 -0.11 9.81 7.48
CA TYR A 232 1.01 10.17 8.35
C TYR A 232 2.26 9.35 8.10
N PHE A 233 3.38 9.89 8.58
CA PHE A 233 4.68 9.21 8.61
C PHE A 233 5.40 9.52 9.92
N ALA A 234 6.03 8.52 10.53
CA ALA A 234 6.80 8.68 11.77
C ALA A 234 8.02 9.60 11.57
N LYS A 235 8.18 10.61 12.45
CA LYS A 235 9.34 11.52 12.43
C LYS A 235 10.63 10.76 12.64
N ASN A 236 10.60 9.76 13.53
CA ASN A 236 11.71 8.88 13.86
C ASN A 236 11.35 7.43 13.51
N PRO A 237 11.68 6.93 12.30
CA PRO A 237 11.41 5.55 11.90
C PRO A 237 12.14 4.50 12.74
N ILE A 238 13.23 4.90 13.41
CA ILE A 238 14.03 4.07 14.33
C ILE A 238 14.15 4.83 15.64
N VAL A 239 13.81 4.16 16.73
CA VAL A 239 13.84 4.70 18.10
C VAL A 239 14.92 3.95 18.89
N ASP A 240 15.75 4.70 19.62
CA ASP A 240 16.84 4.19 20.46
C ASP A 240 17.72 3.17 19.73
N ASP A 241 17.99 3.44 18.44
CA ASP A 241 18.86 2.66 17.55
C ASP A 241 18.49 1.16 17.39
N ARG A 242 17.40 0.70 18.02
CA ARG A 242 17.00 -0.72 18.00
C ARG A 242 15.54 -0.99 17.73
N ILE A 243 14.64 -0.02 17.95
CA ILE A 243 13.20 -0.21 17.70
C ILE A 243 12.86 0.38 16.34
N ILE A 244 12.51 -0.48 15.41
CA ILE A 244 12.21 -0.14 14.02
C ILE A 244 10.70 -0.12 13.83
N LEU A 245 10.12 1.04 13.55
CA LEU A 245 8.69 1.13 13.24
C LEU A 245 8.41 0.55 11.87
N ASN A 246 7.36 -0.27 11.72
CA ASN A 246 6.93 -0.78 10.43
C ASN A 246 5.40 -0.99 10.37
N GLY A 247 4.87 -1.27 9.19
CA GLY A 247 3.42 -1.33 8.98
C GLY A 247 2.76 0.04 9.25
N ASN A 248 1.52 0.00 9.73
CA ASN A 248 0.80 1.22 10.09
C ASN A 248 1.40 1.95 11.32
N ARG A 249 2.37 1.37 12.00
CA ARG A 249 3.15 2.06 13.03
C ARG A 249 4.16 3.03 12.43
N LEU A 250 4.68 2.73 11.25
CA LEU A 250 5.61 3.59 10.53
C LEU A 250 4.87 4.70 9.76
N PHE A 251 3.90 4.32 8.96
CA PHE A 251 3.14 5.26 8.12
C PHE A 251 1.78 4.71 7.73
N PHE A 252 0.89 5.61 7.37
CA PHE A 252 -0.33 5.30 6.65
C PHE A 252 -0.55 6.33 5.55
N LEU A 253 -0.84 5.85 4.37
CA LEU A 253 -1.31 6.65 3.24
C LEU A 253 -2.46 5.89 2.59
N GLU A 254 -3.43 6.62 2.05
CA GLU A 254 -4.57 6.02 1.34
C GLU A 254 -4.13 4.99 0.29
N PRO A 255 -4.96 3.98 -0.01
CA PRO A 255 -4.53 2.82 -0.81
C PRO A 255 -4.65 3.00 -2.33
N LEU A 256 -4.69 4.23 -2.87
CA LEU A 256 -4.94 4.48 -4.30
C LEU A 256 -3.98 3.72 -5.24
N GLU A 257 -2.74 3.50 -4.81
CA GLU A 257 -1.72 2.79 -5.60
C GLU A 257 -1.31 1.42 -5.00
N SER A 258 -2.03 0.95 -3.96
CA SER A 258 -1.75 -0.34 -3.30
C SER A 258 -0.30 -0.52 -2.84
N SER A 259 0.37 0.56 -2.42
CA SER A 259 1.82 0.62 -2.17
C SER A 259 2.25 0.14 -0.79
N SER A 260 1.32 0.01 0.18
CA SER A 260 1.65 -0.19 1.60
C SER A 260 2.51 -1.43 1.85
N THR A 261 2.08 -2.61 1.39
CA THR A 261 2.81 -3.88 1.63
C THR A 261 4.19 -3.91 0.97
N HIS A 262 4.32 -3.31 -0.22
CA HIS A 262 5.64 -3.15 -0.86
C HIS A 262 6.55 -2.24 -0.03
N THR A 263 6.01 -1.14 0.51
CA THR A 263 6.76 -0.22 1.37
C THR A 263 7.26 -0.93 2.62
N TYR A 264 6.43 -1.77 3.26
CA TYR A 264 6.84 -2.53 4.45
C TYR A 264 8.02 -3.45 4.15
N VAL A 265 7.96 -4.21 3.07
CA VAL A 265 9.03 -5.14 2.66
C VAL A 265 10.30 -4.37 2.24
N ARG A 266 10.15 -3.29 1.47
CA ARG A 266 11.27 -2.42 1.06
C ARG A 266 11.99 -1.83 2.27
N TRP A 267 11.23 -1.40 3.29
CA TRP A 267 11.81 -0.87 4.52
C TRP A 267 12.59 -1.94 5.29
N VAL A 268 12.05 -3.14 5.44
CA VAL A 268 12.77 -4.26 6.07
C VAL A 268 14.07 -4.58 5.34
N ARG A 269 14.06 -4.55 3.99
CA ARG A 269 15.26 -4.72 3.19
C ARG A 269 16.28 -3.61 3.45
N CYS A 270 15.84 -2.36 3.53
CA CYS A 270 16.68 -1.22 3.88
C CYS A 270 17.33 -1.41 5.27
N ILE A 271 16.55 -1.79 6.28
CA ILE A 271 17.06 -2.09 7.63
C ILE A 271 18.09 -3.22 7.60
N ARG A 272 17.82 -4.30 6.86
CA ARG A 272 18.79 -5.39 6.68
C ARG A 272 20.11 -4.87 6.11
N ASP A 273 20.05 -4.09 5.03
CA ASP A 273 21.22 -3.67 4.27
C ASP A 273 22.05 -2.58 4.97
N TYR A 274 21.41 -1.69 5.72
CA TYR A 274 22.07 -0.54 6.36
C TYR A 274 22.30 -0.70 7.86
N ILE A 275 21.64 -1.66 8.51
CA ILE A 275 21.69 -1.81 9.98
C ILE A 275 22.10 -3.22 10.37
N ILE A 276 21.29 -4.24 10.09
CA ILE A 276 21.50 -5.59 10.61
C ILE A 276 22.80 -6.21 10.06
N ASN A 277 23.07 -6.07 8.77
CA ASN A 277 24.23 -6.66 8.10
C ASN A 277 25.47 -5.73 8.11
N LYS A 278 25.47 -4.69 8.94
CA LYS A 278 26.57 -3.73 9.04
C LYS A 278 27.27 -3.81 10.40
N ASN A 279 28.59 -3.78 10.38
CA ASN A 279 29.38 -3.62 11.62
C ASN A 279 29.17 -2.24 12.25
N ASN A 280 28.94 -1.20 11.42
CA ASN A 280 28.59 0.15 11.84
C ASN A 280 27.25 0.50 11.19
N PRO A 281 26.14 0.49 11.94
CA PRO A 281 24.82 0.83 11.44
C PRO A 281 24.74 2.25 10.86
N GLU A 282 24.10 2.37 9.71
CA GLU A 282 23.93 3.63 8.98
C GLU A 282 22.50 4.16 9.16
N ILE A 283 22.10 4.46 10.40
CA ILE A 283 20.75 4.80 10.82
C ILE A 283 20.19 6.01 10.07
N GLU A 284 20.95 7.12 10.00
CA GLU A 284 20.53 8.34 9.31
C GLU A 284 20.30 8.08 7.81
N THR A 285 21.14 7.27 7.19
CA THR A 285 20.99 6.87 5.78
C THR A 285 19.70 6.09 5.57
N ALA A 286 19.44 5.10 6.42
CA ALA A 286 18.23 4.28 6.35
C ALA A 286 16.96 5.14 6.54
N CYS A 287 16.94 6.01 7.56
CA CYS A 287 15.82 6.91 7.84
C CYS A 287 15.57 7.88 6.68
N SER A 288 16.64 8.46 6.10
CA SER A 288 16.52 9.36 4.95
C SER A 288 15.95 8.65 3.72
N GLN A 289 16.36 7.41 3.47
CA GLN A 289 15.86 6.63 2.34
C GLN A 289 14.38 6.31 2.45
N VAL A 290 13.90 5.86 3.62
CA VAL A 290 12.49 5.55 3.79
C VAL A 290 11.62 6.81 3.75
N LYS A 291 12.09 7.90 4.35
CA LYS A 291 11.39 9.20 4.30
C LYS A 291 11.24 9.67 2.86
N ASN A 292 12.33 9.70 2.10
CA ASN A 292 12.30 10.09 0.69
C ASN A 292 11.36 9.19 -0.13
N TYR A 293 11.42 7.88 0.09
CA TYR A 293 10.56 6.95 -0.62
C TYR A 293 9.06 7.18 -0.33
N ILE A 294 8.68 7.40 0.94
CA ILE A 294 7.28 7.65 1.31
C ILE A 294 6.78 8.99 0.73
N HIS A 295 7.61 10.03 0.70
CA HIS A 295 7.26 11.27 0.01
C HIS A 295 7.08 11.06 -1.49
N GLN A 296 7.89 10.23 -2.13
CA GLN A 296 7.71 9.89 -3.54
C GLN A 296 6.38 9.14 -3.78
N VAL A 297 5.99 8.24 -2.87
CA VAL A 297 4.69 7.56 -2.93
C VAL A 297 3.55 8.58 -2.78
N GLN A 298 3.62 9.47 -1.80
CA GLN A 298 2.65 10.55 -1.61
C GLN A 298 2.49 11.39 -2.87
N ASN A 299 3.60 11.84 -3.46
CA ASN A 299 3.59 12.72 -4.63
C ASN A 299 2.96 12.04 -5.84
N PHE A 300 3.24 10.76 -6.07
CA PHE A 300 2.62 10.02 -7.15
C PHE A 300 1.11 9.86 -6.94
N VAL A 301 0.66 9.59 -5.71
CA VAL A 301 -0.76 9.55 -5.35
C VAL A 301 -1.42 10.92 -5.55
N LEU A 302 -0.82 12.00 -5.09
CA LEU A 302 -1.35 13.37 -5.28
C LEU A 302 -1.50 13.73 -6.76
N TRP A 303 -0.60 13.26 -7.59
CA TRP A 303 -0.65 13.55 -9.04
C TRP A 303 -1.94 13.06 -9.69
N HIS A 304 -2.52 11.96 -9.21
CA HIS A 304 -3.81 11.46 -9.69
C HIS A 304 -4.93 12.49 -9.49
N TYR A 305 -4.91 13.19 -8.37
CA TYR A 305 -5.93 14.20 -8.04
C TYR A 305 -5.73 15.52 -8.80
N GLN A 306 -4.50 15.87 -9.13
CA GLN A 306 -4.20 17.12 -9.84
C GLN A 306 -4.82 17.19 -11.24
N PHE A 307 -5.06 16.05 -11.88
CA PHE A 307 -5.79 15.98 -13.15
C PHE A 307 -7.30 16.20 -12.98
N GLY A 308 -7.82 16.22 -11.75
CA GLY A 308 -9.23 16.30 -11.47
C GLY A 308 -9.98 15.03 -11.86
N SER A 309 -11.26 15.18 -12.11
CA SER A 309 -12.13 14.10 -12.55
C SER A 309 -13.22 14.61 -13.48
N LYS A 310 -14.12 13.71 -13.87
CA LYS A 310 -15.35 14.09 -14.60
C LYS A 310 -16.33 14.91 -13.76
N TYR A 311 -16.09 15.06 -12.45
CA TYR A 311 -16.95 15.80 -11.51
C TYR A 311 -16.37 17.19 -11.24
N ASP A 312 -17.22 18.20 -11.27
CA ASP A 312 -16.92 19.57 -10.82
C ASP A 312 -17.57 19.78 -9.43
N THR A 313 -16.85 19.41 -8.36
CA THR A 313 -17.33 19.46 -6.99
C THR A 313 -16.32 20.13 -6.07
N PRO A 314 -16.74 20.61 -4.87
CA PRO A 314 -15.84 21.18 -3.89
C PRO A 314 -14.66 20.27 -3.50
N PHE A 315 -14.87 18.94 -3.49
CA PHE A 315 -13.79 18.00 -3.24
C PHE A 315 -12.71 18.08 -4.33
N TRP A 316 -13.10 18.00 -5.60
CA TRP A 316 -12.14 18.02 -6.71
C TRP A 316 -11.47 19.38 -6.88
N ASP A 317 -12.18 20.48 -6.56
CA ASP A 317 -11.59 21.82 -6.54
C ASP A 317 -10.51 21.92 -5.45
N TYR A 318 -10.77 21.40 -4.25
CA TYR A 318 -9.78 21.32 -3.19
C TYR A 318 -8.61 20.40 -3.58
N ALA A 319 -8.88 19.19 -4.05
CA ALA A 319 -7.84 18.20 -4.35
C ALA A 319 -6.85 18.68 -5.42
N LYS A 320 -7.30 19.43 -6.41
CA LYS A 320 -6.44 20.06 -7.44
C LYS A 320 -5.51 21.15 -6.89
N THR A 321 -5.81 21.73 -5.73
CA THR A 321 -4.94 22.77 -5.11
C THR A 321 -3.76 22.18 -4.36
N LEU A 322 -3.77 20.89 -4.05
CA LEU A 322 -2.67 20.23 -3.34
C LEU A 322 -1.45 20.14 -4.26
N THR A 323 -0.35 20.74 -3.83
CA THR A 323 0.86 20.88 -4.65
C THR A 323 1.89 19.82 -4.31
N ILE A 324 2.69 19.45 -5.32
CA ILE A 324 3.88 18.63 -5.20
C ILE A 324 5.07 19.56 -5.36
N ASP A 325 5.94 19.65 -4.35
CA ASP A 325 7.21 20.37 -4.41
C ASP A 325 8.37 19.38 -4.34
N ASP A 326 8.69 18.79 -5.48
CA ASP A 326 9.76 17.81 -5.61
C ASP A 326 10.41 17.86 -7.02
N LYS A 327 11.68 18.28 -7.04
CA LYS A 327 12.45 18.43 -8.28
C LYS A 327 12.62 17.10 -9.04
N GLY A 328 12.69 15.98 -8.34
CA GLY A 328 12.78 14.64 -8.96
C GLY A 328 11.48 14.30 -9.66
N PHE A 329 10.34 14.61 -9.03
CA PHE A 329 9.02 14.46 -9.62
C PHE A 329 8.88 15.31 -10.89
N ASP A 330 9.19 16.61 -10.80
CA ASP A 330 9.14 17.53 -11.94
C ASP A 330 10.02 17.06 -13.10
N SER A 331 11.23 16.59 -12.79
CA SER A 331 12.15 16.05 -13.79
C SER A 331 11.57 14.82 -14.50
N MET A 332 10.90 13.92 -13.75
CA MET A 332 10.25 12.75 -14.33
C MET A 332 9.08 13.15 -15.23
N VAL A 333 8.25 14.09 -14.78
CA VAL A 333 7.13 14.61 -15.58
C VAL A 333 7.62 15.26 -16.87
N GLU A 334 8.66 16.11 -16.79
CA GLU A 334 9.25 16.74 -17.96
C GLU A 334 9.91 15.74 -18.93
N TYR A 335 10.50 14.67 -18.40
CA TYR A 335 11.04 13.59 -19.23
C TYR A 335 9.94 12.88 -20.02
N VAL A 336 8.86 12.46 -19.34
CA VAL A 336 7.78 11.69 -20.00
C VAL A 336 6.95 12.52 -20.99
N LYS A 337 6.91 13.86 -20.83
CA LYS A 337 6.30 14.75 -21.82
C LYS A 337 7.01 14.70 -23.18
N LYS A 338 8.31 14.52 -23.17
CA LYS A 338 9.18 14.62 -24.37
C LYS A 338 9.43 13.29 -25.05
N VAL A 339 9.34 12.18 -24.33
CA VAL A 339 9.68 10.84 -24.82
C VAL A 339 8.47 10.16 -25.43
N ASP A 340 8.63 9.50 -26.58
CA ASP A 340 7.59 8.68 -27.18
C ASP A 340 7.32 7.43 -26.31
N LYS A 341 6.03 7.05 -26.15
CA LYS A 341 5.62 5.86 -25.41
C LYS A 341 6.33 4.59 -25.87
N HIS A 342 6.58 4.44 -27.17
CA HIS A 342 7.26 3.28 -27.76
C HIS A 342 8.77 3.23 -27.46
N GLN A 343 9.36 4.33 -26.98
CA GLN A 343 10.76 4.40 -26.57
C GLN A 343 10.95 4.07 -25.07
N ILE A 344 9.85 4.03 -24.32
CA ILE A 344 9.86 3.67 -22.91
C ILE A 344 9.63 2.16 -22.79
N ILE A 345 10.67 1.42 -22.44
CA ILE A 345 10.54 -0.02 -22.18
C ILE A 345 9.76 -0.20 -20.87
N PRO A 346 8.64 -0.95 -20.87
CA PRO A 346 7.97 -1.31 -19.64
C PRO A 346 8.93 -2.14 -18.79
N THR A 347 9.51 -1.53 -17.76
CA THR A 347 10.37 -2.24 -16.82
C THR A 347 9.53 -2.73 -15.67
N SER A 348 9.79 -3.97 -15.24
CA SER A 348 9.16 -4.54 -14.06
C SER A 348 9.44 -3.66 -12.84
N PHE A 349 8.43 -3.44 -12.01
CA PHE A 349 8.61 -2.87 -10.67
C PHE A 349 9.73 -3.63 -9.94
N GLY A 350 10.79 -2.93 -9.54
CA GLY A 350 11.90 -3.49 -8.77
C GLY A 350 12.95 -4.27 -9.56
N GLY A 351 12.83 -4.42 -10.88
CA GLY A 351 13.88 -5.01 -11.71
C GLY A 351 14.97 -4.01 -12.02
N SER A 352 16.19 -4.27 -11.56
CA SER A 352 17.40 -3.54 -11.92
C SER A 352 17.74 -3.73 -13.40
N THR A 353 17.19 -2.89 -14.26
CA THR A 353 17.80 -2.65 -15.56
C THR A 353 18.35 -1.24 -15.57
N SER A 354 19.61 -1.12 -15.95
CA SER A 354 20.47 0.06 -15.85
C SER A 354 20.01 1.33 -16.60
N ASN A 355 18.79 1.37 -17.13
CA ASN A 355 18.25 2.48 -17.90
C ASN A 355 16.83 2.94 -17.48
N SER A 356 16.24 2.41 -16.41
CA SER A 356 14.93 2.87 -15.96
C SER A 356 15.09 3.88 -14.83
N CYS A 357 14.79 5.12 -15.11
CA CYS A 357 14.55 6.13 -14.09
C CYS A 357 13.33 5.71 -13.27
N LEU A 358 13.51 5.47 -11.97
CA LEU A 358 12.42 5.17 -11.04
C LEU A 358 12.16 6.39 -10.17
N TYR A 359 10.90 6.68 -9.95
CA TYR A 359 10.44 7.59 -8.91
C TYR A 359 9.60 6.79 -7.90
N GLY A 360 10.12 6.61 -6.69
CA GLY A 360 9.54 5.67 -5.75
C GLY A 360 9.59 4.23 -6.28
N GLN A 361 8.43 3.68 -6.57
CA GLN A 361 8.30 2.36 -7.19
C GLN A 361 7.88 2.41 -8.67
N TRP A 362 7.58 3.59 -9.19
CA TRP A 362 7.03 3.74 -10.53
C TRP A 362 8.11 4.05 -11.57
N PRO A 363 8.17 3.27 -12.65
CA PRO A 363 9.03 3.57 -13.79
C PRO A 363 8.45 4.73 -14.63
N ALA A 364 9.27 5.27 -15.51
CA ALA A 364 8.84 6.28 -16.48
C ALA A 364 7.61 5.85 -17.30
N TYR A 365 7.44 4.55 -17.53
CA TYR A 365 6.24 3.99 -18.18
C TYR A 365 4.96 4.36 -17.46
N SER A 366 4.89 4.18 -16.12
CA SER A 366 3.71 4.54 -15.32
C SER A 366 3.40 6.04 -15.41
N PHE A 367 4.43 6.89 -15.32
CA PHE A 367 4.27 8.33 -15.51
C PHE A 367 3.76 8.69 -16.90
N LYS A 368 4.32 8.05 -17.93
CA LYS A 368 3.88 8.29 -19.31
C LYS A 368 2.43 7.89 -19.53
N LEU A 369 2.07 6.73 -19.04
CA LEU A 369 0.71 6.20 -19.10
C LEU A 369 -0.29 7.16 -18.45
N TRP A 370 0.01 7.63 -17.22
CA TRP A 370 -0.82 8.62 -16.53
C TRP A 370 -0.89 9.95 -17.28
N TYR A 371 0.26 10.47 -17.67
CA TYR A 371 0.29 11.76 -18.39
C TYR A 371 -0.54 11.71 -19.67
N GLU A 372 -0.35 10.70 -20.50
CA GLU A 372 -1.11 10.56 -21.75
C GLU A 372 -2.59 10.27 -21.49
N GLY A 373 -2.88 9.33 -20.58
CA GLY A 373 -4.26 8.96 -20.27
C GLY A 373 -5.08 10.11 -19.67
N MET A 374 -4.46 11.01 -18.91
CA MET A 374 -5.17 12.11 -18.26
C MET A 374 -5.22 13.41 -19.09
N THR A 375 -4.29 13.60 -20.02
CA THR A 375 -4.15 14.85 -20.76
C THR A 375 -4.64 14.80 -22.23
N LYS A 376 -4.59 13.63 -22.85
CA LYS A 376 -5.00 13.48 -24.24
C LYS A 376 -6.50 13.19 -24.35
N ARG A 377 -7.19 13.88 -25.26
CA ARG A 377 -8.50 13.42 -25.74
C ARG A 377 -8.28 12.18 -26.58
N GLU A 378 -9.01 11.11 -26.32
CA GLU A 378 -9.12 10.04 -27.31
C GLU A 378 -9.71 10.64 -28.60
N GLU A 379 -8.94 10.64 -29.66
CA GLU A 379 -9.46 10.87 -30.98
C GLU A 379 -10.39 9.69 -31.31
N LYS A 380 -11.72 9.95 -31.32
CA LYS A 380 -12.74 8.97 -31.69
C LYS A 380 -12.69 8.68 -33.17
#